data_099f29734151eaaaebcbf713aa42789a
#
_entry.id   099f29734151eaaaebcbf713aa42789a
#
_cell.length_a   1.000
_cell.length_b   1.000
_cell.length_c   1.000
_cell.angle_alpha   90.00
_cell.angle_beta   90.00
_cell.angle_gamma   90.00
#
_symmetry.space_group_name_H-M   'P 1'
#
loop_
_entity.id
_entity.type
_entity.pdbx_description
1 polymer ?
#
loop_
_entity_poly.entity_id
_entity_poly.type
_entity_poly.pdbx_seq_one_letter_code
_entity_poly.pdbx_strand_id
1 'polypeptide(L)'
;MQTPLEVIGLSKVYDKKKAVKDISFKVNKNEIIGILGPNGCGKTTTIGMILGLLKPTSGKVLINGIEIEKKRVELLNNLNFISPYVELPKKLTVKQNLIVYGKLYDVKNLKSKIEYLSEKLRLEEIINKITGELSSGQKNRVSLAKSIINDPPVLLLDEPTASLDPETGDFVRSFLEDYQKEKETSILLASHNMSEVERLCSSVLMMNSGTIIDQGSTEKLIKKHGRKNME
;
A
#
# COMPACT_ATOMS: atom_id res chain seq x y z
N MET A 1 -10.56 9.80 18.81
CA MET A 1 -9.94 9.99 17.47
C MET A 1 -10.50 8.92 16.56
N GLN A 2 -10.87 9.27 15.33
CA GLN A 2 -11.35 8.27 14.36
C GLN A 2 -10.19 7.42 13.83
N THR A 3 -10.39 6.11 13.74
CA THR A 3 -9.43 5.16 13.16
C THR A 3 -9.43 5.31 11.63
N PRO A 4 -8.30 5.60 10.97
CA PRO A 4 -8.24 5.81 9.53
C PRO A 4 -8.72 4.61 8.72
N LEU A 5 -8.34 3.39 9.12
CA LEU A 5 -8.75 2.15 8.48
C LEU A 5 -9.09 1.10 9.52
N GLU A 6 -10.28 0.50 9.42
CA GLU A 6 -10.69 -0.63 10.27
C GLU A 6 -11.29 -1.74 9.40
N VAL A 7 -10.85 -2.94 9.64
CA VAL A 7 -11.31 -4.18 8.99
C VAL A 7 -11.96 -5.05 10.04
N ILE A 8 -13.21 -5.49 9.81
CA ILE A 8 -14.02 -6.23 10.77
C ILE A 8 -14.60 -7.48 10.13
N GLY A 9 -14.19 -8.66 10.61
CA GLY A 9 -14.73 -9.95 10.22
C GLY A 9 -14.61 -10.25 8.72
N LEU A 10 -13.58 -9.69 8.05
CA LEU A 10 -13.47 -9.70 6.61
C LEU A 10 -13.16 -11.09 6.08
N SER A 11 -13.97 -11.55 5.15
CA SER A 11 -13.80 -12.87 4.51
C SER A 11 -14.00 -12.80 3.02
N LYS A 12 -13.26 -13.65 2.28
CA LYS A 12 -13.44 -13.85 0.84
C LYS A 12 -13.41 -15.32 0.48
N VAL A 13 -14.45 -15.77 -0.18
CA VAL A 13 -14.56 -17.13 -0.74
C VAL A 13 -14.67 -17.00 -2.25
N TYR A 14 -13.83 -17.74 -2.99
CA TYR A 14 -13.88 -17.94 -4.42
C TYR A 14 -14.30 -19.38 -4.68
N ASP A 15 -15.44 -19.60 -5.29
CA ASP A 15 -16.06 -20.90 -5.47
C ASP A 15 -16.12 -21.67 -4.14
N LYS A 16 -15.19 -22.62 -3.91
CA LYS A 16 -15.10 -23.38 -2.65
C LYS A 16 -13.86 -23.04 -1.82
N LYS A 17 -12.96 -22.19 -2.33
CA LYS A 17 -11.70 -21.83 -1.67
C LYS A 17 -11.84 -20.56 -0.85
N LYS A 18 -11.63 -20.65 0.46
CA LYS A 18 -11.57 -19.50 1.35
C LYS A 18 -10.19 -18.83 1.23
N ALA A 19 -10.13 -17.69 0.53
CA ALA A 19 -8.90 -16.92 0.35
C ALA A 19 -8.58 -16.04 1.57
N VAL A 20 -9.62 -15.52 2.23
CA VAL A 20 -9.52 -14.75 3.48
C VAL A 20 -10.63 -15.25 4.42
N LYS A 21 -10.30 -15.41 5.71
CA LYS A 21 -11.14 -16.10 6.69
C LYS A 21 -11.24 -15.28 7.98
N ASP A 22 -12.28 -14.46 8.08
CA ASP A 22 -12.67 -13.75 9.31
C ASP A 22 -11.54 -12.95 9.96
N ILE A 23 -10.87 -12.08 9.16
CA ILE A 23 -9.80 -11.24 9.66
C ILE A 23 -10.32 -9.90 10.17
N SER A 24 -9.76 -9.44 11.30
CA SER A 24 -10.07 -8.14 11.89
C SER A 24 -8.80 -7.45 12.33
N PHE A 25 -8.64 -6.17 11.98
CA PHE A 25 -7.51 -5.34 12.40
C PHE A 25 -7.82 -3.86 12.20
N LYS A 26 -6.95 -2.99 12.74
CA LYS A 26 -7.03 -1.54 12.62
C LYS A 26 -5.68 -0.98 12.22
N VAL A 27 -5.68 0.08 11.44
CA VAL A 27 -4.52 0.94 11.19
C VAL A 27 -4.78 2.26 11.91
N ASN A 28 -3.96 2.58 12.89
CA ASN A 28 -4.10 3.81 13.65
C ASN A 28 -3.53 5.00 12.87
N LYS A 29 -3.84 6.21 13.33
CA LYS A 29 -3.29 7.43 12.73
C LYS A 29 -1.76 7.43 12.83
N ASN A 30 -1.08 7.79 11.75
CA ASN A 30 0.38 7.88 11.67
C ASN A 30 1.10 6.57 11.96
N GLU A 31 0.48 5.44 11.69
CA GLU A 31 1.05 4.11 11.90
C GLU A 31 1.38 3.44 10.56
N ILE A 32 2.49 2.71 10.51
CA ILE A 32 2.77 1.75 9.44
C ILE A 32 2.56 0.35 10.00
N ILE A 33 1.54 -0.34 9.49
CA ILE A 33 1.25 -1.74 9.82
C ILE A 33 1.64 -2.64 8.65
N GLY A 34 2.35 -3.74 8.94
CA GLY A 34 2.69 -4.76 7.97
C GLY A 34 1.70 -5.93 7.95
N ILE A 35 1.29 -6.39 6.78
CA ILE A 35 0.72 -7.74 6.59
C ILE A 35 1.84 -8.60 6.02
N LEU A 36 2.41 -9.47 6.85
CA LEU A 36 3.50 -10.37 6.48
C LEU A 36 2.98 -11.78 6.23
N GLY A 37 3.39 -12.40 5.16
CA GLY A 37 3.06 -13.80 4.90
C GLY A 37 3.47 -14.27 3.51
N PRO A 38 3.49 -15.59 3.27
CA PRO A 38 3.89 -16.16 2.00
C PRO A 38 2.95 -15.75 0.85
N ASN A 39 3.40 -15.95 -0.39
CA ASN A 39 2.57 -15.71 -1.55
C ASN A 39 1.32 -16.60 -1.52
N GLY A 40 0.18 -16.03 -1.90
CA GLY A 40 -1.11 -16.73 -1.89
C GLY A 40 -1.78 -16.86 -0.51
N CYS A 41 -1.22 -16.27 0.58
CA CYS A 41 -1.86 -16.31 1.90
C CYS A 41 -3.08 -15.38 2.05
N GLY A 42 -3.35 -14.47 1.08
CA GLY A 42 -4.52 -13.59 1.08
C GLY A 42 -4.23 -12.09 1.17
N LYS A 43 -2.96 -11.64 1.18
CA LYS A 43 -2.57 -10.22 1.30
C LYS A 43 -3.20 -9.34 0.22
N THR A 44 -2.95 -9.63 -1.05
CA THR A 44 -3.51 -8.88 -2.19
C THR A 44 -5.04 -8.94 -2.23
N THR A 45 -5.65 -10.07 -1.85
CA THR A 45 -7.11 -10.19 -1.74
C THR A 45 -7.65 -9.25 -0.65
N THR A 46 -6.98 -9.17 0.48
CA THR A 46 -7.33 -8.25 1.57
C THR A 46 -7.24 -6.79 1.12
N ILE A 47 -6.14 -6.39 0.49
CA ILE A 47 -5.99 -5.04 -0.09
C ILE A 47 -7.07 -4.76 -1.13
N GLY A 48 -7.36 -5.71 -2.02
CA GLY A 48 -8.41 -5.56 -3.03
C GLY A 48 -9.81 -5.34 -2.43
N MET A 49 -10.11 -5.98 -1.30
CA MET A 49 -11.36 -5.73 -0.56
C MET A 49 -11.38 -4.36 0.12
N ILE A 50 -10.26 -3.93 0.71
CA ILE A 50 -10.12 -2.61 1.31
C ILE A 50 -10.30 -1.49 0.26
N LEU A 51 -9.79 -1.69 -0.95
CA LEU A 51 -9.98 -0.77 -2.08
C LEU A 51 -11.40 -0.83 -2.69
N GLY A 52 -12.24 -1.74 -2.22
CA GLY A 52 -13.54 -1.99 -2.83
C GLY A 52 -13.48 -2.53 -4.27
N LEU A 53 -12.31 -2.99 -4.72
CA LEU A 53 -12.14 -3.67 -6.02
C LEU A 53 -12.70 -5.09 -5.99
N LEU A 54 -12.69 -5.70 -4.82
CA LEU A 54 -13.25 -7.02 -4.56
C LEU A 54 -14.35 -6.91 -3.51
N LYS A 55 -15.55 -7.38 -3.82
CA LYS A 55 -16.64 -7.45 -2.84
C LYS A 55 -16.32 -8.53 -1.80
N PRO A 56 -16.33 -8.23 -0.49
CA PRO A 56 -16.23 -9.24 0.55
C PRO A 56 -17.36 -10.26 0.47
N THR A 57 -17.12 -11.50 0.90
CA THR A 57 -18.18 -12.48 1.13
C THR A 57 -18.90 -12.20 2.45
N SER A 58 -18.16 -11.75 3.47
CA SER A 58 -18.69 -11.25 4.74
C SER A 58 -17.72 -10.27 5.38
N GLY A 59 -18.19 -9.59 6.42
CA GLY A 59 -17.43 -8.55 7.10
C GLY A 59 -17.54 -7.20 6.42
N LYS A 60 -16.80 -6.21 6.93
CA LYS A 60 -16.84 -4.84 6.43
C LYS A 60 -15.51 -4.12 6.59
N VAL A 61 -15.33 -3.08 5.79
CA VAL A 61 -14.20 -2.16 5.84
C VAL A 61 -14.74 -0.76 6.15
N LEU A 62 -14.14 -0.10 7.13
CA LEU A 62 -14.46 1.27 7.48
C LEU A 62 -13.23 2.15 7.24
N ILE A 63 -13.47 3.29 6.60
CA ILE A 63 -12.51 4.37 6.42
C ILE A 63 -13.03 5.57 7.21
N ASN A 64 -12.24 6.06 8.17
CA ASN A 64 -12.68 7.11 9.08
C ASN A 64 -14.05 6.82 9.73
N GLY A 65 -14.28 5.55 10.13
CA GLY A 65 -15.52 5.10 10.76
C GLY A 65 -16.72 4.92 9.80
N ILE A 66 -16.57 5.19 8.51
CA ILE A 66 -17.63 5.07 7.50
C ILE A 66 -17.38 3.82 6.66
N GLU A 67 -18.39 2.96 6.52
CA GLU A 67 -18.32 1.75 5.71
C GLU A 67 -18.14 2.08 4.22
N ILE A 68 -17.13 1.48 3.58
CA ILE A 68 -16.74 1.82 2.21
C ILE A 68 -17.86 1.56 1.19
N GLU A 69 -18.68 0.55 1.40
CA GLU A 69 -19.81 0.25 0.49
C GLU A 69 -20.87 1.35 0.45
N LYS A 70 -21.00 2.14 1.54
CA LYS A 70 -22.03 3.20 1.63
C LYS A 70 -21.65 4.48 0.89
N LYS A 71 -20.36 4.83 0.88
CA LYS A 71 -19.84 6.09 0.32
C LYS A 71 -18.54 5.89 -0.47
N ARG A 72 -18.54 4.87 -1.31
CA ARG A 72 -17.32 4.39 -1.99
C ARG A 72 -16.52 5.50 -2.69
N VAL A 73 -17.17 6.30 -3.52
CA VAL A 73 -16.48 7.34 -4.31
C VAL A 73 -15.85 8.39 -3.40
N GLU A 74 -16.58 8.85 -2.37
CA GLU A 74 -16.08 9.83 -1.41
C GLU A 74 -14.89 9.28 -0.61
N LEU A 75 -14.97 8.03 -0.15
CA LEU A 75 -13.96 7.41 0.70
C LEU A 75 -12.69 7.02 -0.07
N LEU A 76 -12.82 6.65 -1.35
CA LEU A 76 -11.66 6.35 -2.20
C LEU A 76 -10.75 7.57 -2.43
N ASN A 77 -11.26 8.80 -2.27
CA ASN A 77 -10.41 10.00 -2.29
C ASN A 77 -9.47 10.08 -1.08
N ASN A 78 -9.76 9.36 0.00
CA ASN A 78 -8.91 9.26 1.20
C ASN A 78 -7.94 8.07 1.15
N LEU A 79 -8.00 7.28 0.09
CA LEU A 79 -7.16 6.09 -0.11
C LEU A 79 -6.36 6.24 -1.39
N ASN A 80 -5.15 5.76 -1.36
CA ASN A 80 -4.43 5.47 -2.60
C ASN A 80 -3.59 4.20 -2.42
N PHE A 81 -3.08 3.65 -3.51
CA PHE A 81 -2.37 2.38 -3.44
C PHE A 81 -1.30 2.20 -4.51
N ILE A 82 -0.35 1.30 -4.19
CA ILE A 82 0.58 0.69 -5.14
C ILE A 82 0.34 -0.80 -5.13
N SER A 83 0.38 -1.40 -6.30
CA SER A 83 0.40 -2.85 -6.46
C SER A 83 1.17 -3.20 -7.74
N PRO A 84 1.99 -4.25 -7.77
CA PRO A 84 2.71 -4.67 -8.96
C PRO A 84 1.79 -5.14 -10.09
N TYR A 85 0.52 -5.38 -9.78
CA TYR A 85 -0.49 -5.85 -10.74
C TYR A 85 -1.25 -4.70 -11.41
N VAL A 86 -1.01 -3.44 -11.03
CA VAL A 86 -1.69 -2.27 -11.59
C VAL A 86 -0.69 -1.38 -12.29
N GLU A 87 -0.72 -1.43 -13.60
CA GLU A 87 0.17 -0.64 -14.44
C GLU A 87 -0.42 0.73 -14.78
N LEU A 88 0.47 1.71 -14.94
CA LEU A 88 0.12 3.01 -15.48
C LEU A 88 -0.13 2.92 -17.00
N PRO A 89 -0.94 3.81 -17.59
CA PRO A 89 -1.12 3.93 -19.03
C PRO A 89 0.21 4.02 -19.78
N LYS A 90 0.57 2.94 -20.49
CA LYS A 90 1.91 2.77 -21.10
C LYS A 90 2.21 3.75 -22.23
N LYS A 91 1.18 4.29 -22.90
CA LYS A 91 1.31 5.22 -24.03
C LYS A 91 1.46 6.68 -23.62
N LEU A 92 1.24 7.00 -22.36
CA LEU A 92 1.39 8.35 -21.83
C LEU A 92 2.79 8.55 -21.27
N THR A 93 3.27 9.80 -21.30
CA THR A 93 4.49 10.18 -20.59
C THR A 93 4.26 10.14 -19.07
N VAL A 94 5.35 10.11 -18.29
CA VAL A 94 5.27 10.22 -16.83
C VAL A 94 4.47 11.46 -16.43
N LYS A 95 4.79 12.62 -17.00
CA LYS A 95 4.09 13.89 -16.74
C LYS A 95 2.59 13.79 -17.04
N GLN A 96 2.23 13.22 -18.19
CA GLN A 96 0.82 13.04 -18.56
C GLN A 96 0.08 12.13 -17.59
N ASN A 97 0.71 11.02 -17.18
CA ASN A 97 0.14 10.14 -16.16
C ASN A 97 -0.14 10.90 -14.85
N LEU A 98 0.86 11.62 -14.33
CA LEU A 98 0.69 12.39 -13.10
C LEU A 98 -0.38 13.49 -13.23
N ILE A 99 -0.49 14.15 -14.38
CA ILE A 99 -1.55 15.13 -14.64
C ILE A 99 -2.93 14.47 -14.62
N VAL A 100 -3.09 13.31 -15.26
CA VAL A 100 -4.38 12.58 -15.30
C VAL A 100 -4.81 12.21 -13.88
N TYR A 101 -3.94 11.56 -13.11
CA TYR A 101 -4.26 11.17 -11.74
C TYR A 101 -4.46 12.37 -10.82
N GLY A 102 -3.63 13.40 -10.93
CA GLY A 102 -3.81 14.62 -10.15
C GLY A 102 -5.15 15.31 -10.40
N LYS A 103 -5.63 15.32 -11.64
CA LYS A 103 -6.98 15.82 -11.99
C LYS A 103 -8.10 14.91 -11.48
N LEU A 104 -7.92 13.59 -11.54
CA LEU A 104 -8.91 12.63 -11.01
C LEU A 104 -9.11 12.79 -9.50
N TYR A 105 -8.07 13.16 -8.76
CA TYR A 105 -8.12 13.41 -7.31
C TYR A 105 -8.34 14.89 -6.95
N ASP A 106 -8.62 15.75 -7.93
CA ASP A 106 -8.83 17.21 -7.73
C ASP A 106 -7.68 17.89 -6.95
N VAL A 107 -6.44 17.51 -7.29
CA VAL A 107 -5.25 18.03 -6.63
C VAL A 107 -5.06 19.51 -6.94
N LYS A 108 -5.12 20.35 -5.90
CA LYS A 108 -4.82 21.78 -6.00
C LYS A 108 -3.34 22.00 -6.26
N ASN A 109 -3.00 23.06 -7.04
CA ASN A 109 -1.61 23.40 -7.38
C ASN A 109 -0.84 22.21 -7.99
N LEU A 110 -1.51 21.44 -8.86
CA LEU A 110 -1.00 20.20 -9.43
C LEU A 110 0.39 20.34 -10.07
N LYS A 111 0.69 21.48 -10.71
CA LYS A 111 2.01 21.72 -11.32
C LYS A 111 3.11 21.65 -10.24
N SER A 112 2.99 22.42 -9.16
CA SER A 112 3.97 22.43 -8.08
C SER A 112 4.04 21.07 -7.38
N LYS A 113 2.91 20.34 -7.27
CA LYS A 113 2.90 18.98 -6.72
C LYS A 113 3.69 18.01 -7.59
N ILE A 114 3.56 18.08 -8.91
CA ILE A 114 4.34 17.25 -9.85
C ILE A 114 5.83 17.59 -9.77
N GLU A 115 6.18 18.88 -9.72
CA GLU A 115 7.56 19.32 -9.55
C GLU A 115 8.17 18.78 -8.26
N TYR A 116 7.49 18.92 -7.13
CA TYR A 116 7.90 18.37 -5.84
C TYR A 116 8.11 16.83 -5.89
N LEU A 117 7.14 16.10 -6.44
CA LEU A 117 7.23 14.64 -6.55
C LEU A 117 8.34 14.21 -7.52
N SER A 118 8.57 14.99 -8.58
CA SER A 118 9.64 14.74 -9.53
C SER A 118 11.00 14.82 -8.86
N GLU A 119 11.25 15.88 -8.10
CA GLU A 119 12.48 16.04 -7.32
C GLU A 119 12.64 14.92 -6.28
N LYS A 120 11.64 14.72 -5.43
CA LYS A 120 11.70 13.74 -4.33
C LYS A 120 11.89 12.31 -4.78
N LEU A 121 11.35 11.93 -5.94
CA LEU A 121 11.40 10.56 -6.49
C LEU A 121 12.38 10.43 -7.68
N ARG A 122 13.21 11.46 -7.93
CA ARG A 122 14.23 11.48 -9.00
C ARG A 122 13.61 11.13 -10.35
N LEU A 123 12.54 11.86 -10.73
CA LEU A 123 11.84 11.64 -12.00
C LEU A 123 12.20 12.66 -13.08
N GLU A 124 13.05 13.66 -12.81
CA GLU A 124 13.32 14.80 -13.68
C GLU A 124 13.79 14.35 -15.07
N GLU A 125 14.72 13.40 -15.13
CA GLU A 125 15.27 12.88 -16.39
C GLU A 125 14.27 12.02 -17.19
N ILE A 126 13.23 11.52 -16.53
CA ILE A 126 12.25 10.61 -17.14
C ILE A 126 10.87 11.23 -17.26
N ILE A 127 10.66 12.44 -16.77
CA ILE A 127 9.32 13.07 -16.68
C ILE A 127 8.61 13.18 -18.04
N ASN A 128 9.37 13.29 -19.11
CA ASN A 128 8.85 13.38 -20.47
C ASN A 128 8.94 12.04 -21.24
N LYS A 129 9.51 10.98 -20.64
CA LYS A 129 9.57 9.65 -21.26
C LYS A 129 8.21 8.95 -21.22
N ILE A 130 7.94 8.14 -22.22
CA ILE A 130 6.76 7.27 -22.28
C ILE A 130 6.87 6.20 -21.20
N THR A 131 5.83 6.05 -20.39
CA THR A 131 5.83 5.14 -19.22
C THR A 131 6.11 3.68 -19.60
N GLY A 132 5.70 3.26 -20.82
CA GLY A 132 5.98 1.91 -21.32
C GLY A 132 7.46 1.58 -21.49
N GLU A 133 8.31 2.59 -21.71
CA GLU A 133 9.76 2.45 -21.99
C GLU A 133 10.63 2.48 -20.74
N LEU A 134 10.04 2.69 -19.57
CA LEU A 134 10.75 2.80 -18.31
C LEU A 134 11.22 1.44 -17.79
N SER A 135 12.36 1.41 -17.07
CA SER A 135 12.79 0.25 -16.30
C SER A 135 11.83 -0.07 -15.16
N SER A 136 11.94 -1.25 -14.55
CA SER A 136 11.11 -1.64 -13.39
C SER A 136 11.24 -0.67 -12.22
N GLY A 137 12.45 -0.27 -11.85
CA GLY A 137 12.70 0.71 -10.80
C GLY A 137 12.14 2.11 -11.12
N GLN A 138 12.27 2.56 -12.38
CA GLN A 138 11.67 3.81 -12.83
C GLN A 138 10.14 3.76 -12.77
N LYS A 139 9.52 2.67 -13.25
CA LYS A 139 8.07 2.44 -13.16
C LYS A 139 7.58 2.45 -11.72
N ASN A 140 8.33 1.82 -10.82
CA ASN A 140 8.00 1.79 -9.40
C ASN A 140 7.97 3.21 -8.81
N ARG A 141 9.01 4.02 -9.05
CA ARG A 141 9.08 5.42 -8.58
C ARG A 141 7.93 6.27 -9.13
N VAL A 142 7.55 6.09 -10.40
CA VAL A 142 6.38 6.77 -11.00
C VAL A 142 5.07 6.30 -10.37
N SER A 143 4.93 5.00 -10.10
CA SER A 143 3.76 4.44 -9.41
C SER A 143 3.64 4.98 -7.98
N LEU A 144 4.78 5.14 -7.30
CA LEU A 144 4.85 5.76 -5.98
C LEU A 144 4.43 7.24 -6.05
N ALA A 145 4.95 8.01 -7.01
CA ALA A 145 4.53 9.40 -7.23
C ALA A 145 3.00 9.50 -7.44
N LYS A 146 2.44 8.62 -8.28
CA LYS A 146 0.99 8.53 -8.51
C LYS A 146 0.21 8.24 -7.22
N SER A 147 0.71 7.33 -6.38
CA SER A 147 -0.01 6.89 -5.18
C SER A 147 -0.04 7.93 -4.06
N ILE A 148 0.83 8.94 -4.12
CA ILE A 148 0.91 10.01 -3.11
C ILE A 148 0.59 11.40 -3.70
N ILE A 149 0.06 11.44 -4.92
CA ILE A 149 -0.20 12.71 -5.61
C ILE A 149 -1.24 13.59 -4.91
N ASN A 150 -2.18 12.95 -4.22
CA ASN A 150 -3.25 13.60 -3.46
C ASN A 150 -3.00 13.63 -1.94
N ASP A 151 -1.79 13.31 -1.47
CA ASP A 151 -1.45 13.18 -0.05
C ASP A 151 -2.51 12.39 0.74
N PRO A 152 -2.75 11.10 0.40
CA PRO A 152 -3.85 10.34 0.97
C PRO A 152 -3.63 10.11 2.48
N PRO A 153 -4.68 10.25 3.32
CA PRO A 153 -4.61 9.88 4.73
C PRO A 153 -4.29 8.42 4.98
N VAL A 154 -4.66 7.54 4.04
CA VAL A 154 -4.36 6.10 4.09
C VAL A 154 -3.72 5.66 2.78
N LEU A 155 -2.54 5.05 2.87
CA LEU A 155 -1.80 4.50 1.74
C LEU A 155 -1.67 2.98 1.87
N LEU A 156 -2.05 2.27 0.81
CA LEU A 156 -1.96 0.82 0.74
C LEU A 156 -0.81 0.43 -0.18
N LEU A 157 0.13 -0.36 0.33
CA LEU A 157 1.31 -0.80 -0.41
C LEU A 157 1.30 -2.32 -0.52
N ASP A 158 1.12 -2.85 -1.74
CA ASP A 158 1.19 -4.28 -2.03
C ASP A 158 2.53 -4.58 -2.69
N GLU A 159 3.47 -5.18 -1.93
CA GLU A 159 4.81 -5.55 -2.38
C GLU A 159 5.59 -4.37 -3.04
N PRO A 160 5.73 -3.21 -2.36
CA PRO A 160 6.20 -1.98 -3.01
C PRO A 160 7.66 -2.03 -3.47
N THR A 161 8.48 -2.92 -2.91
CA THR A 161 9.90 -3.09 -3.31
C THR A 161 10.17 -4.43 -4.00
N ALA A 162 9.12 -5.22 -4.30
CA ALA A 162 9.29 -6.49 -4.98
C ALA A 162 9.94 -6.29 -6.38
N SER A 163 10.90 -7.14 -6.72
CA SER A 163 11.60 -7.11 -8.00
C SER A 163 12.42 -5.84 -8.27
N LEU A 164 12.74 -5.07 -7.24
CA LEU A 164 13.68 -3.95 -7.33
C LEU A 164 15.10 -4.42 -6.97
N ASP A 165 16.07 -3.77 -7.58
CA ASP A 165 17.45 -3.91 -7.14
C ASP A 165 17.63 -3.36 -5.70
N PRO A 166 18.66 -3.76 -4.97
CA PRO A 166 18.84 -3.37 -3.57
C PRO A 166 18.89 -1.86 -3.35
N GLU A 167 19.54 -1.10 -4.25
CA GLU A 167 19.68 0.35 -4.14
C GLU A 167 18.35 1.05 -4.33
N THR A 168 17.62 0.70 -5.39
CA THR A 168 16.26 1.25 -5.64
C THR A 168 15.30 0.87 -4.51
N GLY A 169 15.36 -0.37 -4.01
CA GLY A 169 14.55 -0.82 -2.89
C GLY A 169 14.84 -0.04 -1.60
N ASP A 170 16.11 0.24 -1.32
CA ASP A 170 16.52 1.05 -0.17
C ASP A 170 16.03 2.49 -0.29
N PHE A 171 16.18 3.08 -1.47
CA PHE A 171 15.66 4.42 -1.77
C PHE A 171 14.15 4.52 -1.54
N VAL A 172 13.38 3.53 -2.02
CA VAL A 172 11.91 3.50 -1.83
C VAL A 172 11.54 3.39 -0.35
N ARG A 173 12.22 2.54 0.41
CA ARG A 173 11.99 2.41 1.86
C ARG A 173 12.29 3.71 2.60
N SER A 174 13.45 4.32 2.37
CA SER A 174 13.82 5.61 2.97
C SER A 174 12.81 6.70 2.63
N PHE A 175 12.39 6.77 1.37
CA PHE A 175 11.37 7.72 0.95
C PHE A 175 10.03 7.51 1.69
N LEU A 176 9.59 6.26 1.87
CA LEU A 176 8.33 5.94 2.58
C LEU A 176 8.40 6.31 4.07
N GLU A 177 9.55 6.10 4.71
CA GLU A 177 9.81 6.53 6.10
C GLU A 177 9.67 8.04 6.26
N ASP A 178 10.32 8.80 5.36
CA ASP A 178 10.31 10.26 5.40
C ASP A 178 8.91 10.81 5.07
N TYR A 179 8.26 10.27 4.04
CA TYR A 179 6.92 10.67 3.63
C TYR A 179 5.89 10.43 4.75
N GLN A 180 5.94 9.26 5.40
CA GLN A 180 5.04 8.94 6.51
C GLN A 180 5.16 9.94 7.66
N LYS A 181 6.39 10.31 8.03
CA LYS A 181 6.67 11.29 9.09
C LYS A 181 6.22 12.69 8.69
N GLU A 182 6.50 13.10 7.42
CA GLU A 182 6.16 14.44 6.94
C GLU A 182 4.65 14.65 6.80
N LYS A 183 3.94 13.65 6.27
CA LYS A 183 2.50 13.74 5.95
C LYS A 183 1.58 13.12 6.99
N GLU A 184 2.13 12.52 8.02
CA GLU A 184 1.35 11.79 9.03
C GLU A 184 0.40 10.73 8.41
N THR A 185 0.78 10.17 7.27
CA THR A 185 -0.01 9.19 6.53
C THR A 185 -0.03 7.86 7.28
N SER A 186 -1.20 7.23 7.36
CA SER A 186 -1.33 5.86 7.87
C SER A 186 -1.10 4.87 6.72
N ILE A 187 -0.21 3.87 6.92
CA ILE A 187 0.22 2.98 5.85
C ILE A 187 -0.10 1.53 6.22
N LEU A 188 -0.73 0.81 5.30
CA LEU A 188 -0.84 -0.65 5.33
C LEU A 188 0.08 -1.24 4.27
N LEU A 189 1.13 -1.92 4.72
CA LEU A 189 2.14 -2.56 3.88
C LEU A 189 1.91 -4.06 3.82
N ALA A 190 1.64 -4.63 2.64
CA ALA A 190 1.66 -6.08 2.44
C ALA A 190 3.00 -6.48 1.84
N SER A 191 3.71 -7.40 2.48
CA SER A 191 5.00 -7.91 2.02
C SER A 191 5.21 -9.36 2.43
N HIS A 192 6.04 -10.06 1.67
CA HIS A 192 6.61 -11.35 2.08
C HIS A 192 8.04 -11.21 2.60
N ASN A 193 8.61 -10.00 2.55
CA ASN A 193 9.97 -9.69 2.96
C ASN A 193 10.00 -9.19 4.40
N MET A 194 10.56 -10.03 5.31
CA MET A 194 10.66 -9.71 6.73
C MET A 194 11.51 -8.45 6.98
N SER A 195 12.61 -8.26 6.27
CA SER A 195 13.51 -7.11 6.46
C SER A 195 12.83 -5.78 6.10
N GLU A 196 11.94 -5.78 5.09
CA GLU A 196 11.15 -4.60 4.74
C GLU A 196 10.15 -4.26 5.85
N VAL A 197 9.44 -5.27 6.35
CA VAL A 197 8.46 -5.12 7.43
C VAL A 197 9.14 -4.70 8.73
N GLU A 198 10.30 -5.29 9.04
CA GLU A 198 11.11 -4.96 10.22
C GLU A 198 11.56 -3.50 10.22
N ARG A 199 11.96 -2.99 9.05
CA ARG A 199 12.41 -1.61 8.89
C ARG A 199 11.29 -0.58 8.96
N LEU A 200 10.17 -0.85 8.27
CA LEU A 200 9.13 0.15 8.04
C LEU A 200 7.98 0.10 9.06
N CYS A 201 7.67 -1.09 9.60
CA CYS A 201 6.43 -1.28 10.34
C CYS A 201 6.63 -1.23 11.85
N SER A 202 5.78 -0.50 12.54
CA SER A 202 5.70 -0.50 14.01
C SER A 202 5.02 -1.75 14.55
N SER A 203 4.06 -2.29 13.80
CA SER A 203 3.32 -3.51 14.12
C SER A 203 3.06 -4.37 12.88
N VAL A 204 2.86 -5.66 13.10
CA VAL A 204 2.75 -6.66 12.04
C VAL A 204 1.58 -7.61 12.31
N LEU A 205 0.87 -7.93 11.26
CA LEU A 205 -0.13 -8.98 11.15
C LEU A 205 0.49 -10.14 10.39
N MET A 206 0.79 -11.25 11.04
CA MET A 206 1.29 -12.45 10.38
C MET A 206 0.13 -13.21 9.77
N MET A 207 0.13 -13.32 8.44
CA MET A 207 -0.96 -13.94 7.70
C MET A 207 -0.52 -15.27 7.10
N ASN A 208 -1.31 -16.32 7.33
CA ASN A 208 -1.12 -17.63 6.69
C ASN A 208 -2.47 -18.24 6.31
N SER A 209 -2.55 -18.81 5.12
CA SER A 209 -3.74 -19.53 4.61
C SER A 209 -5.07 -18.81 4.83
N GLY A 210 -5.06 -17.48 4.67
CA GLY A 210 -6.24 -16.62 4.77
C GLY A 210 -6.59 -16.15 6.18
N THR A 211 -5.81 -16.49 7.20
CA THR A 211 -6.04 -16.09 8.61
C THR A 211 -4.88 -15.26 9.15
N ILE A 212 -5.14 -14.38 10.10
CA ILE A 212 -4.11 -13.76 10.92
C ILE A 212 -3.76 -14.75 12.03
N ILE A 213 -2.55 -15.29 12.00
CA ILE A 213 -2.07 -16.30 12.95
C ILE A 213 -1.37 -15.69 14.17
N ASP A 214 -0.88 -14.47 14.04
CA ASP A 214 -0.25 -13.70 15.11
C ASP A 214 -0.26 -12.21 14.77
N GLN A 215 -0.23 -11.36 15.80
CA GLN A 215 -0.15 -9.90 15.63
C GLN A 215 0.55 -9.23 16.80
N GLY A 216 1.27 -8.15 16.54
CA GLY A 216 1.95 -7.42 17.59
C GLY A 216 3.04 -6.49 17.05
N SER A 217 3.82 -5.91 17.96
CA SER A 217 4.96 -5.10 17.57
C SER A 217 6.00 -5.97 16.85
N THR A 218 6.66 -5.37 15.85
CA THR A 218 7.68 -6.03 15.04
C THR A 218 8.75 -6.71 15.90
N GLU A 219 9.23 -6.02 16.94
CA GLU A 219 10.22 -6.57 17.87
C GLU A 219 9.75 -7.85 18.59
N LYS A 220 8.48 -7.88 19.05
CA LYS A 220 7.93 -9.06 19.75
C LYS A 220 7.81 -10.27 18.82
N LEU A 221 7.35 -10.03 17.59
CA LEU A 221 7.15 -11.10 16.61
C LEU A 221 8.48 -11.66 16.11
N ILE A 222 9.49 -10.81 15.91
CA ILE A 222 10.85 -11.27 15.57
C ILE A 222 11.41 -12.14 16.69
N LYS A 223 11.32 -11.71 17.96
CA LYS A 223 11.79 -12.52 19.10
C LYS A 223 11.06 -13.87 19.21
N LYS A 224 9.77 -13.90 18.83
CA LYS A 224 8.95 -15.12 18.93
C LYS A 224 9.19 -16.10 17.77
N HIS A 225 9.33 -15.59 16.55
CA HIS A 225 9.39 -16.41 15.33
C HIS A 225 10.78 -16.46 14.69
N GLY A 226 11.64 -15.47 14.93
CA GLY A 226 13.01 -15.44 14.39
C GLY A 226 13.93 -16.49 15.01
N ARG A 227 13.63 -16.98 16.22
CA ARG A 227 14.40 -18.06 16.86
C ARG A 227 14.10 -19.45 16.30
N LYS A 228 13.00 -19.64 15.58
CA LYS A 228 12.61 -20.95 15.02
C LYS A 228 13.29 -21.31 13.68
N ASN A 229 13.94 -20.35 13.05
CA ASN A 229 14.61 -20.59 11.76
C ASN A 229 16.14 -20.78 11.90
N MET A 230 16.65 -20.99 13.13
CA MET A 230 18.07 -21.25 13.40
C MET A 230 18.30 -22.63 14.08
N GLU A 231 17.31 -23.47 14.12
CA GLU A 231 17.38 -24.91 14.38
C GLU A 231 16.86 -25.65 13.14
#